data_15bd8f37725c9825ed48a4372a9dc9d0
#
_entry.id   15bd8f37725c9825ed48a4372a9dc9d0
#
_cell.length_a   1.000
_cell.length_b   1.000
_cell.length_c   1.000
_cell.angle_alpha   90.00
_cell.angle_beta   90.00
_cell.angle_gamma   90.00
#
_symmetry.space_group_name_H-M   'P 1'
#
loop_
_entity.id
_entity.type
_entity.pdbx_description
1 polymer ?
#
loop_
_entity_poly.entity_id
_entity_poly.type
_entity_poly.pdbx_seq_one_letter_code
_entity_poly.pdbx_strand_id
1 'polypeptide(L)'
;MYKLPLRLLLITLLASSPAIAQSFPLRIGAEIGGTSANLRVSSGKSAGGLQPSYGLRLGIGAELSLGLLGYVATGIYYQGQGAQNDLTLANARPIGYPSSTRMGKEQLDLRYVNIPVAYGLRLAIPGVGVALSGEAGLSYSIGMTSRYQYLVEGAKGQGIEYRVFEDEESKAGNSTPSGERLQFRKKDLALHLAAKLELQKIFLRIGVEQGLRSVTKHAPYGMKNTTGWFTLGIRLL
;
A
#
# COMPACT_ATOMS: atom_id res chain seq x y z
N MET A 1 -29.57 9.76 -29.03
CA MET A 1 -29.18 9.00 -27.82
C MET A 1 -28.45 9.94 -26.88
N TYR A 2 -29.10 10.46 -25.85
CA TYR A 2 -28.51 11.40 -24.88
C TYR A 2 -27.75 10.58 -23.83
N LYS A 3 -26.42 10.71 -23.81
CA LYS A 3 -25.59 10.17 -22.73
C LYS A 3 -25.77 11.06 -21.51
N LEU A 4 -26.65 10.70 -20.59
CA LEU A 4 -26.71 11.34 -19.29
C LEU A 4 -25.33 11.15 -18.62
N PRO A 5 -24.65 12.22 -18.21
CA PRO A 5 -23.33 12.09 -17.60
C PRO A 5 -23.47 11.32 -16.28
N LEU A 6 -22.64 10.32 -16.10
CA LEU A 6 -22.59 9.44 -14.90
C LEU A 6 -22.61 10.25 -13.58
N ARG A 7 -22.11 11.48 -13.61
CA ARG A 7 -22.13 12.43 -12.50
C ARG A 7 -23.55 12.86 -12.08
N LEU A 8 -24.46 13.01 -13.06
CA LEU A 8 -25.85 13.38 -12.75
C LEU A 8 -26.62 12.20 -12.13
N LEU A 9 -26.33 10.98 -12.57
CA LEU A 9 -26.90 9.76 -12.00
C LEU A 9 -26.49 9.57 -10.54
N LEU A 10 -25.24 9.87 -10.22
CA LEU A 10 -24.73 9.79 -8.83
C LEU A 10 -25.37 10.82 -7.92
N ILE A 11 -25.58 12.04 -8.42
CA ILE A 11 -26.21 13.15 -7.67
C ILE A 11 -27.71 12.89 -7.46
N THR A 12 -28.41 12.35 -8.48
CA THR A 12 -29.84 12.02 -8.34
C THR A 12 -30.08 10.82 -7.42
N LEU A 13 -29.19 9.82 -7.39
CA LEU A 13 -29.25 8.73 -6.42
C LEU A 13 -29.05 9.21 -4.97
N LEU A 14 -28.21 10.21 -4.77
CA LEU A 14 -27.98 10.83 -3.46
C LEU A 14 -29.12 11.78 -3.04
N ALA A 15 -29.81 12.42 -3.99
CA ALA A 15 -30.86 13.40 -3.72
C ALA A 15 -32.26 12.78 -3.55
N SER A 16 -32.49 11.55 -4.01
CA SER A 16 -33.83 10.93 -4.06
C SER A 16 -34.28 10.18 -2.80
N SER A 17 -33.54 10.27 -1.69
CA SER A 17 -33.91 9.57 -0.46
C SER A 17 -33.94 10.50 0.76
N PRO A 18 -34.97 11.37 0.93
CA PRO A 18 -35.09 12.21 2.13
C PRO A 18 -35.28 11.37 3.42
N ALA A 19 -35.71 10.12 3.32
CA ALA A 19 -35.86 9.22 4.47
C ALA A 19 -34.54 8.63 4.99
N ILE A 20 -33.44 8.72 4.20
CA ILE A 20 -32.12 8.19 4.57
C ILE A 20 -31.30 9.24 5.35
N ALA A 21 -31.73 10.50 5.39
CA ALA A 21 -31.01 11.60 6.06
C ALA A 21 -31.08 11.56 7.60
N GLN A 22 -31.84 10.62 8.20
CA GLN A 22 -31.86 10.47 9.64
C GLN A 22 -30.75 9.55 10.13
N SER A 23 -29.66 10.18 10.54
CA SER A 23 -28.50 9.60 11.26
C SER A 23 -27.74 8.48 10.54
N PHE A 24 -26.91 8.86 9.55
CA PHE A 24 -25.77 8.02 9.19
C PHE A 24 -24.69 8.19 10.26
N PRO A 25 -24.44 7.19 11.12
CA PRO A 25 -23.36 7.32 12.09
C PRO A 25 -22.03 7.28 11.34
N LEU A 26 -21.45 8.45 11.12
CA LEU A 26 -20.09 8.60 10.69
C LEU A 26 -19.18 8.20 11.85
N ARG A 27 -18.26 7.31 11.61
CA ARG A 27 -17.25 6.89 12.57
C ARG A 27 -15.88 7.33 12.05
N ILE A 28 -15.13 7.98 12.89
CA ILE A 28 -13.75 8.40 12.57
C ILE A 28 -12.81 7.73 13.58
N GLY A 29 -11.71 7.20 13.10
CA GLY A 29 -10.69 6.56 13.93
C GLY A 29 -9.29 6.91 13.48
N ALA A 30 -8.37 6.93 14.44
CA ALA A 30 -6.94 7.01 14.18
C ALA A 30 -6.29 5.65 14.44
N GLU A 31 -5.32 5.27 13.62
CA GLU A 31 -4.66 3.97 13.73
C GLU A 31 -3.17 4.06 13.44
N ILE A 32 -2.40 3.19 14.10
CA ILE A 32 -0.96 3.03 13.92
C ILE A 32 -0.60 1.56 13.95
N GLY A 33 0.39 1.16 13.18
CA GLY A 33 0.85 -0.23 13.13
C GLY A 33 2.01 -0.45 12.17
N GLY A 34 2.17 -1.68 11.72
CA GLY A 34 3.26 -2.11 10.86
C GLY A 34 2.78 -2.60 9.49
N THR A 35 3.69 -2.52 8.54
CA THR A 35 3.55 -3.13 7.22
C THR A 35 4.63 -4.16 6.96
N SER A 36 4.30 -5.17 6.18
CA SER A 36 5.23 -6.11 5.55
C SER A 36 4.94 -6.09 4.06
N ALA A 37 5.85 -5.58 3.27
CA ALA A 37 5.66 -5.39 1.84
C ALA A 37 6.69 -6.18 1.03
N ASN A 38 6.27 -6.66 -0.14
CA ASN A 38 7.12 -7.35 -1.07
C ASN A 38 6.77 -6.99 -2.52
N LEU A 39 7.72 -7.14 -3.42
CA LEU A 39 7.55 -6.98 -4.87
C LEU A 39 7.42 -8.35 -5.53
N ARG A 40 6.34 -8.58 -6.26
CA ARG A 40 6.15 -9.79 -7.07
C ARG A 40 6.42 -9.50 -8.54
N VAL A 41 7.26 -10.32 -9.14
CA VAL A 41 7.55 -10.25 -10.58
C VAL A 41 6.42 -10.87 -11.38
N SER A 42 5.88 -10.13 -12.37
CA SER A 42 4.70 -10.55 -13.16
C SER A 42 4.98 -11.67 -14.17
N SER A 43 6.22 -11.97 -14.49
CA SER A 43 6.59 -12.85 -15.63
C SER A 43 6.88 -14.30 -15.24
N GLY A 44 6.38 -14.81 -14.13
CA GLY A 44 6.59 -16.22 -13.72
C GLY A 44 8.04 -16.63 -13.44
N LYS A 45 9.00 -15.76 -13.73
CA LYS A 45 10.40 -15.93 -13.32
C LYS A 45 10.50 -15.41 -11.90
N SER A 46 10.74 -16.29 -10.98
CA SER A 46 11.05 -15.95 -9.60
C SER A 46 12.19 -14.92 -9.62
N ALA A 47 11.94 -13.70 -9.12
CA ALA A 47 13.03 -12.87 -8.64
C ALA A 47 13.51 -13.56 -7.37
N GLY A 48 14.39 -14.55 -7.53
CA GLY A 48 14.89 -15.35 -6.43
C GLY A 48 15.51 -14.43 -5.39
N GLY A 49 15.04 -14.55 -4.15
CA GLY A 49 15.66 -13.90 -3.01
C GLY A 49 15.03 -12.61 -2.51
N LEU A 50 13.98 -12.07 -3.16
CA LEU A 50 13.28 -10.89 -2.61
C LEU A 50 12.64 -11.22 -1.26
N GLN A 51 13.10 -10.51 -0.24
CA GLN A 51 12.56 -10.59 1.12
C GLN A 51 11.60 -9.43 1.38
N PRO A 52 10.63 -9.60 2.27
CA PRO A 52 9.75 -8.52 2.67
C PRO A 52 10.52 -7.36 3.30
N SER A 53 10.14 -6.13 2.94
CA SER A 53 10.52 -4.92 3.68
C SER A 53 9.47 -4.61 4.73
N TYR A 54 9.91 -4.21 5.91
CA TYR A 54 9.02 -3.82 7.00
C TYR A 54 8.94 -2.31 7.12
N GLY A 55 7.75 -1.79 7.42
CA GLY A 55 7.50 -0.37 7.51
C GLY A 55 6.47 -0.01 8.55
N LEU A 56 6.27 1.29 8.72
CA LEU A 56 5.22 1.87 9.56
C LEU A 56 3.97 2.14 8.72
N ARG A 57 2.78 1.92 9.31
CA ARG A 57 1.50 2.41 8.83
C ARG A 57 0.85 3.26 9.90
N LEU A 58 0.43 4.47 9.53
CA LEU A 58 -0.33 5.35 10.41
C LEU A 58 -1.34 6.16 9.60
N GLY A 59 -2.50 6.48 10.18
CA GLY A 59 -3.48 7.26 9.44
C GLY A 59 -4.78 7.48 10.20
N ILE A 60 -5.70 8.10 9.47
CA ILE A 60 -7.06 8.38 9.92
C ILE A 60 -8.02 7.72 8.94
N GLY A 61 -8.96 6.94 9.47
CA GLY A 61 -10.03 6.30 8.72
C GLY A 61 -11.39 6.90 9.06
N ALA A 62 -12.30 6.81 8.09
CA ALA A 62 -13.69 7.19 8.24
C ALA A 62 -14.58 6.06 7.70
N GLU A 63 -15.67 5.77 8.38
CA GLU A 63 -16.66 4.77 8.03
C GLU A 63 -18.05 5.39 8.05
N LEU A 64 -18.79 5.24 6.97
CA LEU A 64 -20.16 5.64 6.84
C LEU A 64 -21.06 4.40 6.84
N SER A 65 -21.88 4.22 7.89
CA SER A 65 -22.79 3.08 7.97
C SER A 65 -23.92 3.18 6.94
N LEU A 66 -24.17 2.08 6.24
CA LEU A 66 -25.24 1.93 5.25
C LEU A 66 -26.24 0.88 5.74
N GLY A 67 -27.09 1.26 6.69
CA GLY A 67 -28.06 0.36 7.28
C GLY A 67 -27.51 -0.51 8.42
N LEU A 68 -28.06 -1.74 8.61
CA LEU A 68 -27.81 -2.56 9.79
C LEU A 68 -26.40 -3.17 9.85
N LEU A 69 -25.87 -3.60 8.72
CA LEU A 69 -24.63 -4.39 8.65
C LEU A 69 -23.58 -3.78 7.74
N GLY A 70 -23.99 -3.04 6.70
CA GLY A 70 -23.09 -2.52 5.67
C GLY A 70 -22.49 -1.17 6.03
N TYR A 71 -21.28 -0.89 5.54
CA TYR A 71 -20.65 0.43 5.61
C TYR A 71 -19.70 0.65 4.45
N VAL A 72 -19.43 1.92 4.15
CA VAL A 72 -18.33 2.32 3.28
C VAL A 72 -17.20 2.85 4.14
N ALA A 73 -16.00 2.37 3.90
CA ALA A 73 -14.78 2.80 4.57
C ALA A 73 -13.86 3.54 3.61
N THR A 74 -13.22 4.59 4.11
CA THR A 74 -12.15 5.31 3.44
C THR A 74 -11.15 5.82 4.48
N GLY A 75 -10.07 6.44 4.03
CA GLY A 75 -9.09 7.03 4.94
C GLY A 75 -7.88 7.56 4.22
N ILE A 76 -6.96 8.12 4.99
CA ILE A 76 -5.65 8.57 4.52
C ILE A 76 -4.60 7.94 5.42
N TYR A 77 -3.73 7.13 4.81
CA TYR A 77 -2.71 6.36 5.52
C TYR A 77 -1.34 6.62 4.94
N TYR A 78 -0.40 6.99 5.77
CA TYR A 78 1.02 6.93 5.43
C TYR A 78 1.50 5.50 5.67
N GLN A 79 2.16 4.89 4.67
CA GLN A 79 2.67 3.53 4.80
C GLN A 79 3.98 3.31 4.06
N GLY A 80 4.85 2.50 4.68
CA GLY A 80 6.06 1.96 4.06
C GLY A 80 5.73 0.75 3.19
N GLN A 81 6.33 0.71 2.00
CA GLN A 81 6.31 -0.41 1.07
C GLN A 81 7.73 -0.64 0.55
N GLY A 82 7.99 -1.75 -0.11
CA GLY A 82 9.30 -2.02 -0.71
C GLY A 82 9.67 -3.49 -0.71
N ALA A 83 10.96 -3.75 -0.87
CA ALA A 83 11.52 -5.09 -0.82
C ALA A 83 12.99 -5.01 -0.41
N GLN A 84 13.52 -6.12 0.10
CA GLN A 84 14.93 -6.31 0.38
C GLN A 84 15.45 -7.49 -0.44
N ASN A 85 16.72 -7.45 -0.80
CA ASN A 85 17.36 -8.55 -1.48
C ASN A 85 18.76 -8.77 -0.89
N ASP A 86 19.02 -9.98 -0.44
CA ASP A 86 20.34 -10.38 0.05
C ASP A 86 21.07 -11.12 -1.05
N LEU A 87 22.00 -10.41 -1.71
CA LEU A 87 22.80 -10.92 -2.83
C LEU A 87 23.94 -11.84 -2.38
N THR A 88 24.11 -12.03 -1.06
CA THR A 88 25.05 -13.02 -0.52
C THR A 88 24.53 -14.45 -0.67
N LEU A 89 23.22 -14.60 -0.89
CA LEU A 89 22.58 -15.89 -1.11
C LEU A 89 22.83 -16.38 -2.53
N ALA A 90 23.24 -17.63 -2.68
CA ALA A 90 23.39 -18.29 -3.98
C ALA A 90 22.06 -18.19 -4.75
N ASN A 91 22.09 -17.65 -5.97
CA ASN A 91 20.94 -17.38 -6.86
C ASN A 91 20.18 -16.06 -6.67
N ALA A 92 20.59 -15.18 -5.76
CA ALA A 92 20.01 -13.86 -5.68
C ALA A 92 20.41 -13.01 -6.91
N ARG A 93 19.43 -12.29 -7.48
CA ARG A 93 19.68 -11.36 -8.60
C ARG A 93 19.41 -9.93 -8.16
N PRO A 94 20.28 -8.98 -8.50
CA PRO A 94 20.07 -7.58 -8.18
C PRO A 94 18.74 -7.05 -8.73
N ILE A 95 18.01 -6.23 -7.96
CA ILE A 95 16.78 -5.59 -8.38
C ILE A 95 17.06 -4.56 -9.48
N GLY A 96 18.19 -3.87 -9.39
CA GLY A 96 18.56 -2.75 -10.27
C GLY A 96 19.69 -3.03 -11.27
N TYR A 97 20.28 -4.24 -11.25
CA TYR A 97 21.42 -4.56 -12.10
C TYR A 97 21.30 -5.95 -12.75
N PRO A 98 21.41 -6.05 -14.07
CA PRO A 98 21.25 -7.32 -14.76
C PRO A 98 22.37 -8.35 -14.53
N SER A 99 23.53 -7.98 -14.01
CA SER A 99 24.69 -8.89 -13.99
C SER A 99 25.81 -8.59 -13.00
N SER A 100 25.55 -8.02 -11.82
CA SER A 100 26.66 -7.85 -10.89
C SER A 100 26.91 -9.14 -10.10
N THR A 101 28.13 -9.64 -10.15
CA THR A 101 28.67 -10.73 -9.32
C THR A 101 29.09 -10.24 -7.92
N ARG A 102 28.69 -9.04 -7.52
CA ARG A 102 29.09 -8.47 -6.23
C ARG A 102 28.14 -8.93 -5.15
N MET A 103 28.70 -9.46 -4.08
CA MET A 103 27.98 -9.77 -2.85
C MET A 103 27.57 -8.45 -2.16
N GLY A 104 26.35 -8.38 -1.67
CA GLY A 104 25.84 -7.19 -1.01
C GLY A 104 24.36 -7.28 -0.64
N LYS A 105 23.85 -6.22 -0.04
CA LYS A 105 22.43 -6.10 0.30
C LYS A 105 21.80 -4.97 -0.46
N GLU A 106 20.67 -5.23 -1.07
CA GLU A 106 19.83 -4.23 -1.70
C GLU A 106 18.62 -3.95 -0.81
N GLN A 107 18.29 -2.69 -0.66
CA GLN A 107 17.09 -2.27 0.05
C GLN A 107 16.36 -1.22 -0.80
N LEU A 108 15.09 -1.49 -1.04
CA LEU A 108 14.17 -0.58 -1.67
C LEU A 108 13.14 -0.15 -0.62
N ASP A 109 13.15 1.12 -0.26
CA ASP A 109 12.20 1.74 0.68
C ASP A 109 11.33 2.72 -0.10
N LEU A 110 10.06 2.41 -0.21
CA LEU A 110 9.05 3.23 -0.88
C LEU A 110 8.02 3.67 0.16
N ARG A 111 7.71 4.95 0.19
CA ARG A 111 6.73 5.51 1.12
C ARG A 111 5.59 6.15 0.36
N TYR A 112 4.38 5.76 0.74
CA TYR A 112 3.16 6.17 0.07
C TYR A 112 2.16 6.79 1.03
N VAL A 113 1.37 7.71 0.49
CA VAL A 113 0.05 8.02 1.03
C VAL A 113 -0.94 7.12 0.33
N ASN A 114 -1.68 6.33 1.09
CA ASN A 114 -2.65 5.35 0.63
C ASN A 114 -4.06 5.80 0.98
N ILE A 115 -4.97 5.72 0.02
CA ILE A 115 -6.38 6.12 0.16
C ILE A 115 -7.24 4.93 -0.27
N PRO A 116 -7.66 4.07 0.68
CA PRO A 116 -8.59 2.99 0.39
C PRO A 116 -10.03 3.52 0.24
N VAL A 117 -10.81 2.85 -0.61
CA VAL A 117 -12.26 2.96 -0.68
C VAL A 117 -12.80 1.54 -0.71
N ALA A 118 -13.47 1.14 0.35
CA ALA A 118 -13.92 -0.24 0.53
C ALA A 118 -15.38 -0.29 1.02
N TYR A 119 -16.05 -1.36 0.64
CA TYR A 119 -17.32 -1.76 1.24
C TYR A 119 -17.04 -2.79 2.32
N GLY A 120 -17.68 -2.65 3.47
CA GLY A 120 -17.53 -3.54 4.60
C GLY A 120 -18.84 -4.04 5.16
N LEU A 121 -18.75 -5.18 5.82
CA LEU A 121 -19.81 -5.76 6.64
C LEU A 121 -19.37 -5.80 8.10
N ARG A 122 -20.26 -5.42 9.01
CA ARG A 122 -20.01 -5.41 10.45
C ARG A 122 -21.04 -6.27 11.17
N LEU A 123 -20.55 -7.18 11.99
CA LEU A 123 -21.32 -8.03 12.88
C LEU A 123 -21.02 -7.61 14.32
N ALA A 124 -21.97 -6.92 14.94
CA ALA A 124 -21.89 -6.53 16.35
C ALA A 124 -22.47 -7.65 17.23
N ILE A 125 -21.78 -7.96 18.32
CA ILE A 125 -22.27 -8.91 19.33
C ILE A 125 -23.01 -8.10 20.39
N PRO A 126 -24.36 -8.26 20.47
CA PRO A 126 -25.16 -7.50 21.44
C PRO A 126 -24.71 -7.74 22.89
N GLY A 127 -24.68 -6.67 23.68
CA GLY A 127 -24.38 -6.74 25.12
C GLY A 127 -22.90 -6.82 25.49
N VAL A 128 -22.00 -7.08 24.55
CA VAL A 128 -20.55 -7.29 24.85
C VAL A 128 -19.69 -6.11 24.40
N GLY A 129 -20.22 -5.23 23.53
CA GLY A 129 -19.45 -4.10 22.96
C GLY A 129 -18.32 -4.54 22.01
N VAL A 130 -18.46 -5.75 21.46
CA VAL A 130 -17.53 -6.34 20.48
C VAL A 130 -18.16 -6.34 19.10
N ALA A 131 -17.39 -6.01 18.06
CA ALA A 131 -17.83 -6.17 16.69
C ALA A 131 -16.69 -6.73 15.82
N LEU A 132 -17.05 -7.59 14.87
CA LEU A 132 -16.17 -8.11 13.83
C LEU A 132 -16.58 -7.53 12.49
N SER A 133 -15.63 -7.07 11.70
CA SER A 133 -15.90 -6.51 10.37
C SER A 133 -14.96 -7.08 9.32
N GLY A 134 -15.45 -7.20 8.09
CA GLY A 134 -14.67 -7.51 6.91
C GLY A 134 -14.86 -6.43 5.85
N GLU A 135 -13.82 -6.07 5.11
CA GLU A 135 -13.81 -5.01 4.11
C GLU A 135 -13.16 -5.49 2.81
N ALA A 136 -13.72 -5.09 1.68
CA ALA A 136 -13.16 -5.32 0.37
C ALA A 136 -13.33 -4.08 -0.52
N GLY A 137 -12.32 -3.74 -1.29
CA GLY A 137 -12.36 -2.55 -2.14
C GLY A 137 -11.08 -2.32 -2.93
N LEU A 138 -10.84 -1.07 -3.25
CA LEU A 138 -9.66 -0.61 -3.95
C LEU A 138 -8.89 0.38 -3.08
N SER A 139 -7.58 0.41 -3.23
CA SER A 139 -6.76 1.45 -2.63
C SER A 139 -5.93 2.15 -3.71
N TYR A 140 -5.86 3.48 -3.60
CA TYR A 140 -5.04 4.33 -4.45
C TYR A 140 -3.87 4.87 -3.63
N SER A 141 -2.65 4.62 -4.11
CA SER A 141 -1.43 5.02 -3.43
C SER A 141 -0.68 6.09 -4.23
N ILE A 142 -0.19 7.12 -3.53
CA ILE A 142 0.63 8.20 -4.08
C ILE A 142 1.98 8.14 -3.39
N GLY A 143 3.06 7.91 -4.15
CA GLY A 143 4.43 7.90 -3.66
C GLY A 143 4.86 9.27 -3.15
N MET A 144 5.38 9.30 -1.94
CA MET A 144 5.88 10.52 -1.29
C MET A 144 7.40 10.61 -1.37
N THR A 145 8.07 9.52 -1.09
CA THR A 145 9.53 9.43 -1.13
C THR A 145 9.96 8.00 -1.44
N SER A 146 11.08 7.88 -2.13
CA SER A 146 11.65 6.61 -2.51
C SER A 146 13.14 6.61 -2.23
N ARG A 147 13.67 5.46 -1.83
CA ARG A 147 15.08 5.27 -1.57
C ARG A 147 15.50 3.88 -2.01
N TYR A 148 16.46 3.80 -2.88
CA TYR A 148 17.16 2.58 -3.21
C TYR A 148 18.57 2.65 -2.63
N GLN A 149 18.96 1.61 -1.93
CA GLN A 149 20.31 1.46 -1.37
C GLN A 149 20.90 0.11 -1.78
N TYR A 150 22.14 0.15 -2.18
CA TYR A 150 22.95 -1.03 -2.39
C TYR A 150 24.23 -0.92 -1.54
N LEU A 151 24.41 -1.86 -0.64
CA LEU A 151 25.56 -1.94 0.26
C LEU A 151 26.46 -3.09 -0.19
N VAL A 152 27.72 -2.77 -0.54
CA VAL A 152 28.72 -3.79 -0.92
C VAL A 152 29.27 -4.45 0.35
N GLU A 153 29.29 -5.79 0.40
CA GLU A 153 29.85 -6.52 1.51
C GLU A 153 31.37 -6.31 1.60
N GLY A 154 31.89 -6.05 2.81
CA GLY A 154 33.33 -5.84 3.05
C GLY A 154 33.88 -4.45 2.77
N ALA A 155 33.11 -3.56 2.15
CA ALA A 155 33.54 -2.18 1.89
C ALA A 155 32.79 -1.20 2.80
N LYS A 156 33.37 -0.84 3.93
CA LYS A 156 32.80 0.18 4.83
C LYS A 156 32.64 1.49 4.06
N GLY A 157 31.37 1.96 3.93
CA GLY A 157 31.05 3.26 3.33
C GLY A 157 30.95 3.28 1.81
N GLN A 158 31.13 2.17 1.10
CA GLN A 158 30.88 2.10 -0.34
C GLN A 158 29.47 1.55 -0.59
N GLY A 159 28.53 2.42 -0.92
CA GLY A 159 27.18 2.06 -1.29
C GLY A 159 26.67 3.03 -2.35
N ILE A 160 25.68 2.58 -3.10
CA ILE A 160 24.95 3.42 -4.04
C ILE A 160 23.60 3.73 -3.41
N GLU A 161 23.25 5.01 -3.40
CA GLU A 161 21.95 5.46 -2.94
C GLU A 161 21.36 6.44 -3.95
N TYR A 162 20.10 6.22 -4.36
CA TYR A 162 19.38 7.16 -5.21
C TYR A 162 17.86 7.05 -5.03
N ARG A 163 17.16 8.07 -5.51
CA ARG A 163 15.70 8.07 -5.56
C ARG A 163 15.20 7.39 -6.82
N VAL A 164 14.09 6.66 -6.72
CA VAL A 164 13.61 5.79 -7.80
C VAL A 164 12.24 6.16 -8.34
N PHE A 165 11.50 7.13 -7.75
CA PHE A 165 10.27 7.60 -8.37
C PHE A 165 10.54 8.40 -9.64
N GLU A 166 9.65 8.25 -10.62
CA GLU A 166 9.80 8.78 -11.99
C GLU A 166 9.97 10.30 -12.11
N ASP A 167 9.50 11.06 -11.12
CA ASP A 167 9.55 12.52 -11.06
C ASP A 167 10.61 13.09 -10.10
N GLU A 168 11.37 12.23 -9.45
CA GLU A 168 12.46 12.65 -8.57
C GLU A 168 13.76 12.80 -9.40
N GLU A 169 14.25 14.02 -9.53
CA GLU A 169 15.61 14.25 -10.07
C GLU A 169 16.63 13.56 -9.19
N SER A 170 17.28 12.57 -9.74
CA SER A 170 18.34 11.85 -9.04
C SER A 170 19.56 12.78 -8.90
N LYS A 171 19.72 13.39 -7.76
CA LYS A 171 21.02 13.97 -7.32
C LYS A 171 21.96 12.81 -6.98
N ALA A 172 22.22 11.95 -7.96
CA ALA A 172 23.14 10.85 -7.76
C ALA A 172 24.57 11.35 -7.96
N GLY A 173 25.31 11.39 -6.90
CA GLY A 173 26.74 11.67 -6.92
C GLY A 173 27.58 10.57 -7.60
N ASN A 174 27.00 9.43 -7.96
CA ASN A 174 27.70 8.34 -8.63
C ASN A 174 26.82 7.73 -9.70
N SER A 175 27.24 7.82 -10.95
CA SER A 175 26.63 7.20 -12.12
C SER A 175 26.65 5.67 -11.98
N THR A 176 25.50 5.06 -12.20
CA THR A 176 25.42 3.59 -12.37
C THR A 176 26.18 3.18 -13.63
N PRO A 177 26.96 2.10 -13.61
CA PRO A 177 27.78 1.69 -14.75
C PRO A 177 27.00 1.33 -16.02
N SER A 178 25.70 1.09 -15.94
CA SER A 178 24.88 0.58 -17.06
C SER A 178 23.88 1.56 -17.67
N GLY A 179 23.82 2.82 -17.22
CA GLY A 179 22.92 3.83 -17.81
C GLY A 179 21.40 3.62 -17.61
N GLU A 180 20.93 2.42 -17.30
CA GLU A 180 19.53 2.12 -17.06
C GLU A 180 19.23 2.14 -15.56
N ARG A 181 18.49 3.17 -15.14
CA ARG A 181 18.02 3.31 -13.76
C ARG A 181 16.69 2.62 -13.58
N LEU A 182 16.56 1.87 -12.49
CA LEU A 182 15.27 1.34 -12.06
C LEU A 182 14.35 2.53 -11.70
N GLN A 183 13.23 2.64 -12.40
CA GLN A 183 12.24 3.68 -12.14
C GLN A 183 10.92 3.07 -11.69
N PHE A 184 10.36 3.63 -10.63
CA PHE A 184 9.06 3.26 -10.09
C PHE A 184 8.02 4.33 -10.36
N ARG A 185 6.80 3.87 -10.61
CA ARG A 185 5.64 4.76 -10.74
C ARG A 185 5.28 5.32 -9.38
N LYS A 186 5.01 6.61 -9.33
CA LYS A 186 4.54 7.31 -8.13
C LYS A 186 3.09 6.96 -7.76
N LYS A 187 2.31 6.47 -8.70
CA LYS A 187 0.89 6.15 -8.51
C LYS A 187 0.67 4.64 -8.64
N ASP A 188 0.03 4.04 -7.65
CA ASP A 188 -0.33 2.63 -7.65
C ASP A 188 -1.82 2.45 -7.34
N LEU A 189 -2.42 1.41 -7.91
CA LEU A 189 -3.79 0.99 -7.65
C LEU A 189 -3.76 -0.46 -7.21
N ALA A 190 -4.38 -0.78 -6.08
CA ALA A 190 -4.39 -2.11 -5.50
C ALA A 190 -5.79 -2.58 -5.12
N LEU A 191 -5.99 -3.89 -5.10
CA LEU A 191 -7.09 -4.51 -4.38
C LEU A 191 -6.81 -4.38 -2.88
N HIS A 192 -7.85 -4.06 -2.10
CA HIS A 192 -7.80 -3.89 -0.66
C HIS A 192 -8.73 -4.88 0.00
N LEU A 193 -8.21 -5.67 0.94
CA LEU A 193 -8.98 -6.57 1.80
C LEU A 193 -8.54 -6.35 3.24
N ALA A 194 -9.50 -6.24 4.16
CA ALA A 194 -9.20 -6.10 5.58
C ALA A 194 -10.23 -6.79 6.47
N ALA A 195 -9.78 -7.15 7.67
CA ALA A 195 -10.64 -7.57 8.78
C ALA A 195 -10.35 -6.70 9.99
N LYS A 196 -11.38 -6.40 10.78
CA LYS A 196 -11.28 -5.55 11.95
C LYS A 196 -12.06 -6.15 13.13
N LEU A 197 -11.42 -6.18 14.28
CA LEU A 197 -12.01 -6.52 15.57
C LEU A 197 -12.12 -5.24 16.39
N GLU A 198 -13.33 -4.88 16.77
CA GLU A 198 -13.63 -3.71 17.59
C GLU A 198 -13.98 -4.14 19.02
N LEU A 199 -13.36 -3.47 19.98
CA LEU A 199 -13.63 -3.61 21.43
C LEU A 199 -13.94 -2.22 21.96
N GLN A 200 -15.22 -1.89 22.03
CA GLN A 200 -15.68 -0.54 22.40
C GLN A 200 -15.09 0.56 21.49
N LYS A 201 -14.15 1.36 22.02
CA LYS A 201 -13.47 2.43 21.28
C LYS A 201 -12.15 2.01 20.63
N ILE A 202 -11.60 0.86 21.06
CA ILE A 202 -10.31 0.35 20.52
C ILE A 202 -10.62 -0.65 19.41
N PHE A 203 -9.79 -0.70 18.39
CA PHE A 203 -9.90 -1.71 17.36
C PHE A 203 -8.53 -2.21 16.91
N LEU A 204 -8.49 -3.48 16.54
CA LEU A 204 -7.40 -4.11 15.83
C LEU A 204 -7.83 -4.34 14.38
N ARG A 205 -7.00 -3.98 13.42
CA ARG A 205 -7.29 -4.15 11.99
C ARG A 205 -6.08 -4.79 11.30
N ILE A 206 -6.36 -5.79 10.48
CA ILE A 206 -5.36 -6.47 9.64
C ILE A 206 -5.83 -6.43 8.20
N GLY A 207 -4.92 -6.39 7.26
CA GLY A 207 -5.31 -6.40 5.85
C GLY A 207 -4.16 -6.67 4.90
N VAL A 208 -4.54 -6.80 3.64
CA VAL A 208 -3.64 -7.00 2.52
C VAL A 208 -4.03 -6.10 1.36
N GLU A 209 -3.03 -5.58 0.68
CA GLU A 209 -3.16 -4.81 -0.55
C GLU A 209 -2.35 -5.50 -1.64
N GLN A 210 -2.99 -5.77 -2.78
CA GLN A 210 -2.37 -6.41 -3.94
C GLN A 210 -2.40 -5.44 -5.11
N GLY A 211 -1.24 -4.94 -5.55
CA GLY A 211 -1.10 -4.06 -6.70
C GLY A 211 -1.68 -4.67 -7.98
N LEU A 212 -2.52 -3.92 -8.68
CA LEU A 212 -3.15 -4.32 -9.92
C LEU A 212 -2.25 -4.06 -11.13
N ARG A 213 -1.41 -3.06 -11.05
CA ARG A 213 -0.50 -2.62 -12.11
C ARG A 213 0.94 -2.90 -11.74
N SER A 214 1.81 -2.95 -12.76
CA SER A 214 3.25 -2.91 -12.53
C SER A 214 3.64 -1.53 -11.97
N VAL A 215 4.38 -1.55 -10.87
CA VAL A 215 4.96 -0.33 -10.28
C VAL A 215 6.28 0.07 -10.95
N THR A 216 6.89 -0.81 -11.74
CA THR A 216 8.10 -0.48 -12.51
C THR A 216 7.74 0.10 -13.87
N LYS A 217 8.51 1.11 -14.33
CA LYS A 217 8.29 1.79 -15.61
C LYS A 217 9.14 1.22 -16.75
N HIS A 218 10.40 0.95 -16.50
CA HIS A 218 11.38 0.54 -17.52
C HIS A 218 12.15 -0.73 -17.15
N ALA A 219 11.61 -1.56 -16.26
CA ALA A 219 12.24 -2.83 -15.94
C ALA A 219 11.93 -3.89 -17.01
N PRO A 220 12.83 -4.83 -17.28
CA PRO A 220 12.60 -5.93 -18.22
C PRO A 220 11.44 -6.85 -17.79
N TYR A 221 10.95 -6.68 -16.57
CA TYR A 221 9.78 -7.39 -16.03
C TYR A 221 8.94 -6.47 -15.18
N GLY A 222 7.62 -6.60 -15.31
CA GLY A 222 6.69 -5.88 -14.46
C GLY A 222 6.75 -6.38 -13.02
N MET A 223 6.81 -5.47 -12.05
CA MET A 223 6.73 -5.79 -10.62
C MET A 223 5.45 -5.21 -10.03
N LYS A 224 4.79 -5.97 -9.16
CA LYS A 224 3.58 -5.54 -8.45
C LYS A 224 3.84 -5.51 -6.96
N ASN A 225 3.33 -4.49 -6.27
CA ASN A 225 3.37 -4.43 -4.83
C ASN A 225 2.40 -5.45 -4.21
N THR A 226 2.83 -6.08 -3.12
CA THR A 226 1.97 -6.82 -2.21
C THR A 226 2.32 -6.36 -0.80
N THR A 227 1.34 -5.84 -0.07
CA THR A 227 1.57 -5.30 1.27
C THR A 227 0.57 -5.91 2.23
N GLY A 228 1.05 -6.64 3.23
CA GLY A 228 0.30 -7.01 4.42
C GLY A 228 0.50 -5.96 5.49
N TRP A 229 -0.51 -5.71 6.31
CA TRP A 229 -0.41 -4.73 7.40
C TRP A 229 -1.29 -5.12 8.60
N PHE A 230 -0.92 -4.62 9.75
CA PHE A 230 -1.73 -4.66 10.96
C PHE A 230 -1.68 -3.31 11.66
N THR A 231 -2.77 -2.91 12.27
CA THR A 231 -2.88 -1.63 13.00
C THR A 231 -3.71 -1.79 14.27
N LEU A 232 -3.35 -1.02 15.28
CA LEU A 232 -4.15 -0.75 16.45
C LEU A 232 -4.71 0.66 16.33
N GLY A 233 -5.98 0.84 16.62
CA GLY A 233 -6.63 2.13 16.48
C GLY A 233 -7.59 2.44 17.60
N ILE A 234 -7.97 3.72 17.63
CA ILE A 234 -8.98 4.26 18.54
C ILE A 234 -10.06 4.98 17.74
N ARG A 235 -11.31 4.74 18.08
CA ARG A 235 -12.47 5.47 17.57
C ARG A 235 -12.55 6.83 18.26
N LEU A 236 -12.60 7.88 17.46
CA LEU A 236 -12.72 9.28 17.92
C LEU A 236 -14.17 9.74 17.94
N LEU A 237 -14.97 9.28 16.95
CA LEU A 237 -16.40 9.52 16.78
C LEU A 237 -17.11 8.22 16.42
#